data_2a0cde3a2d69617112e28741d57ab2c1
#
_entry.id   2a0cde3a2d69617112e28741d57ab2c1
#
_cell.length_a   1.000
_cell.length_b   1.000
_cell.length_c   1.000
_cell.angle_alpha   90.00
_cell.angle_beta   90.00
_cell.angle_gamma   90.00
#
_symmetry.space_group_name_H-M   'P 1'
#
loop_
_entity.id
_entity.type
_entity.pdbx_description
1 polymer ?
#
loop_
_entity_poly.entity_id
_entity_poly.type
_entity_poly.pdbx_seq_one_letter_code
_entity_poly.pdbx_strand_id
1 'polypeptide(L)'
;ILQGWGMTETSPVATISYPRAELRDADPDERYRRAAMAGVPAPLVELRTRGDDVIDQPWDGHSVGEIQVRGPFITGSYYQVGSPEDKFTADGWLRTGDVASVDDIGFVRISDRAKDLIKSGGEWISSVDLENALMAHPAVAEAAVIAIPDEKWSERPLACVAFKPGQSATPQELNALLQKHFAKWQLPERYEVIDAVPRTSSSRRSPGEVPS
;
A
#
# COMPACT_ATOMS: atom_id res chain seq x y z
N ILE A 1 -16.62 14.87 -4.17
CA ILE A 1 -15.30 14.37 -4.58
C ILE A 1 -15.40 12.85 -4.59
N LEU A 2 -14.97 12.21 -5.68
CA LEU A 2 -14.84 10.75 -5.77
C LEU A 2 -13.37 10.39 -5.77
N GLN A 3 -13.01 9.34 -5.03
CA GLN A 3 -11.69 8.72 -5.13
C GLN A 3 -11.64 7.81 -6.35
N GLY A 4 -10.46 7.62 -6.88
CA GLY A 4 -10.20 6.70 -7.98
C GLY A 4 -8.74 6.33 -8.02
N TRP A 5 -8.44 5.24 -8.67
CA TRP A 5 -7.06 4.79 -8.89
C TRP A 5 -6.88 4.43 -10.36
N GLY A 6 -5.67 4.66 -10.80
CA GLY A 6 -5.21 4.30 -12.14
C GLY A 6 -3.82 4.82 -12.41
N MET A 7 -3.34 4.56 -13.60
CA MET A 7 -2.01 4.90 -14.06
C MET A 7 -2.08 5.23 -15.57
N THR A 8 -1.00 5.69 -16.17
CA THR A 8 -0.96 5.97 -17.60
C THR A 8 -1.41 4.78 -18.43
N GLU A 9 -0.99 3.60 -18.02
CA GLU A 9 -1.30 2.31 -18.66
C GLU A 9 -2.78 1.91 -18.57
N THR A 10 -3.57 2.56 -17.72
CA THR A 10 -5.01 2.31 -17.56
C THR A 10 -5.90 3.41 -18.17
N SER A 11 -5.35 4.34 -18.92
CA SER A 11 -6.00 5.37 -19.78
C SER A 11 -7.07 6.26 -19.11
N PRO A 12 -6.86 6.95 -18.01
CA PRO A 12 -5.90 6.74 -16.93
C PRO A 12 -6.53 6.05 -15.70
N VAL A 13 -7.83 5.71 -15.71
CA VAL A 13 -8.61 5.29 -14.53
C VAL A 13 -9.00 3.82 -14.64
N ALA A 14 -8.63 3.04 -13.64
CA ALA A 14 -9.02 1.62 -13.53
C ALA A 14 -10.08 1.37 -12.47
N THR A 15 -10.13 2.17 -11.39
CA THR A 15 -11.18 2.05 -10.36
C THR A 15 -11.74 3.41 -9.98
N ILE A 16 -13.00 3.45 -9.57
CA ILE A 16 -13.68 4.68 -9.13
C ILE A 16 -14.59 4.36 -7.95
N SER A 17 -14.57 5.24 -6.92
CA SER A 17 -15.40 5.09 -5.72
C SER A 17 -16.81 5.66 -5.95
N TYR A 18 -17.65 4.93 -6.67
CA TYR A 18 -19.05 5.28 -6.82
C TYR A 18 -19.84 4.96 -5.55
N PRO A 19 -20.88 5.77 -5.23
CA PRO A 19 -21.91 5.34 -4.30
C PRO A 19 -22.64 4.09 -4.85
N ARG A 20 -22.48 2.95 -4.18
CA ARG A 20 -23.13 1.70 -4.53
C ARG A 20 -24.53 1.61 -3.92
N ALA A 21 -25.45 0.91 -4.60
CA ALA A 21 -26.80 0.73 -4.11
C ALA A 21 -26.84 -0.04 -2.76
N GLU A 22 -25.92 -0.98 -2.60
CA GLU A 22 -25.72 -1.79 -1.40
C GLU A 22 -25.37 -0.94 -0.17
N LEU A 23 -24.81 0.26 -0.37
CA LEU A 23 -24.44 1.19 0.69
C LEU A 23 -25.48 2.28 0.97
N ARG A 24 -26.65 2.24 0.30
CA ARG A 24 -27.67 3.29 0.44
C ARG A 24 -28.13 3.46 1.89
N ASP A 25 -28.35 2.34 2.56
CA ASP A 25 -28.87 2.28 3.92
C ASP A 25 -27.80 1.90 4.96
N ALA A 26 -26.52 1.88 4.53
CA ALA A 26 -25.39 1.60 5.41
C ALA A 26 -25.12 2.78 6.36
N ASP A 27 -24.48 2.47 7.50
CA ASP A 27 -24.02 3.45 8.46
C ASP A 27 -23.15 4.54 7.78
N PRO A 28 -23.29 5.83 8.16
CA PRO A 28 -22.48 6.92 7.59
C PRO A 28 -20.96 6.65 7.64
N ASP A 29 -20.43 6.10 8.73
CA ASP A 29 -19.00 5.82 8.88
C ASP A 29 -18.55 4.73 7.90
N GLU A 30 -19.37 3.71 7.69
CA GLU A 30 -19.13 2.67 6.67
C GLU A 30 -19.11 3.26 5.26
N ARG A 31 -20.05 4.15 4.95
CA ARG A 31 -20.11 4.86 3.66
C ARG A 31 -18.87 5.74 3.46
N TYR A 32 -18.43 6.48 4.48
CA TYR A 32 -17.24 7.33 4.43
C TYR A 32 -15.97 6.48 4.30
N ARG A 33 -15.87 5.38 5.03
CA ARG A 33 -14.74 4.45 4.94
C ARG A 33 -14.56 3.94 3.52
N ARG A 34 -15.63 3.49 2.86
CA ARG A 34 -15.56 3.02 1.46
C ARG A 34 -15.37 4.15 0.45
N ALA A 35 -15.96 5.32 0.69
CA ALA A 35 -15.73 6.48 -0.17
C ALA A 35 -14.26 6.94 -0.19
N ALA A 36 -13.50 6.66 0.87
CA ALA A 36 -12.06 6.93 0.96
C ALA A 36 -11.18 5.87 0.27
N MET A 37 -11.75 4.71 -0.11
CA MET A 37 -11.02 3.68 -0.87
C MET A 37 -10.87 4.07 -2.34
N ALA A 38 -10.03 3.34 -3.07
CA ALA A 38 -9.83 3.54 -4.51
C ALA A 38 -11.09 3.22 -5.37
N GLY A 39 -12.10 2.61 -4.76
CA GLY A 39 -13.38 2.30 -5.39
C GLY A 39 -13.43 0.92 -6.03
N VAL A 40 -14.40 0.73 -6.90
CA VAL A 40 -14.63 -0.53 -7.62
C VAL A 40 -14.08 -0.46 -9.04
N PRO A 41 -13.78 -1.59 -9.70
CA PRO A 41 -13.35 -1.60 -11.09
C PRO A 41 -14.30 -0.81 -12.00
N ALA A 42 -13.72 0.03 -12.85
CA ALA A 42 -14.48 0.75 -13.87
C ALA A 42 -15.11 -0.22 -14.87
N PRO A 43 -16.19 0.17 -15.57
CA PRO A 43 -16.79 -0.69 -16.60
C PRO A 43 -15.74 -1.19 -17.60
N LEU A 44 -15.78 -2.49 -17.93
CA LEU A 44 -14.86 -3.20 -18.82
C LEU A 44 -13.43 -3.39 -18.29
N VAL A 45 -13.15 -3.03 -17.04
CA VAL A 45 -11.90 -3.40 -16.36
C VAL A 45 -12.11 -4.69 -15.60
N GLU A 46 -11.33 -5.69 -15.94
CA GLU A 46 -11.14 -6.87 -15.11
C GLU A 46 -10.01 -6.57 -14.10
N LEU A 47 -10.22 -6.93 -12.85
CA LEU A 47 -9.25 -6.73 -11.78
C LEU A 47 -9.13 -8.00 -10.96
N ARG A 48 -7.91 -8.35 -10.61
CA ARG A 48 -7.59 -9.37 -9.60
C ARG A 48 -6.45 -8.88 -8.72
N THR A 49 -6.33 -9.45 -7.54
CA THR A 49 -5.16 -9.29 -6.67
C THR A 49 -4.46 -10.63 -6.55
N ARG A 50 -3.13 -10.65 -6.67
CA ARG A 50 -2.32 -11.87 -6.69
C ARG A 50 -1.24 -11.83 -5.63
N GLY A 51 -1.18 -12.88 -4.79
CA GLY A 51 -0.12 -13.09 -3.82
C GLY A 51 1.22 -13.52 -4.45
N ASP A 52 2.27 -13.60 -3.64
CA ASP A 52 3.60 -14.05 -4.07
C ASP A 52 3.61 -15.51 -4.58
N ASP A 53 2.66 -16.32 -4.12
CA ASP A 53 2.42 -17.71 -4.57
C ASP A 53 1.71 -17.81 -5.93
N VAL A 54 1.47 -16.66 -6.58
CA VAL A 54 0.77 -16.55 -7.88
C VAL A 54 -0.69 -17.03 -7.82
N ILE A 55 -1.30 -17.08 -6.62
CA ILE A 55 -2.71 -17.41 -6.41
C ILE A 55 -3.53 -16.13 -6.33
N ASP A 56 -4.72 -16.14 -6.97
CA ASP A 56 -5.64 -15.02 -6.88
C ASP A 56 -6.19 -14.93 -5.45
N GLN A 57 -6.10 -13.75 -4.86
CA GLN A 57 -6.55 -13.52 -3.49
C GLN A 57 -8.08 -13.38 -3.43
N PRO A 58 -8.72 -13.88 -2.37
CA PRO A 58 -10.16 -13.71 -2.19
C PRO A 58 -10.52 -12.24 -1.94
N TRP A 59 -11.74 -11.86 -2.32
CA TRP A 59 -12.31 -10.54 -2.07
C TRP A 59 -12.94 -10.48 -0.67
N ASP A 60 -12.14 -10.57 0.36
CA ASP A 60 -12.53 -10.61 1.78
C ASP A 60 -12.21 -9.32 2.55
N GLY A 61 -11.62 -8.33 1.86
CA GLY A 61 -11.20 -7.06 2.45
C GLY A 61 -9.89 -7.10 3.24
N HIS A 62 -9.28 -8.27 3.37
CA HIS A 62 -8.09 -8.50 4.20
C HIS A 62 -6.92 -9.11 3.43
N SER A 63 -7.20 -10.08 2.58
CA SER A 63 -6.19 -10.75 1.76
C SER A 63 -5.59 -9.77 0.75
N VAL A 64 -4.29 -9.56 0.83
CA VAL A 64 -3.58 -8.59 -0.01
C VAL A 64 -2.84 -9.28 -1.15
N GLY A 65 -2.75 -8.59 -2.29
CA GLY A 65 -2.00 -9.06 -3.44
C GLY A 65 -1.68 -7.92 -4.39
N GLU A 66 -0.73 -8.15 -5.32
CA GLU A 66 -0.46 -7.22 -6.41
C GLU A 66 -1.70 -7.06 -7.28
N ILE A 67 -2.13 -5.81 -7.51
CA ILE A 67 -3.21 -5.50 -8.44
C ILE A 67 -2.77 -5.85 -9.85
N GLN A 68 -3.55 -6.68 -10.50
CA GLN A 68 -3.42 -6.97 -11.93
C GLN A 68 -4.72 -6.59 -12.63
N VAL A 69 -4.59 -5.88 -13.75
CA VAL A 69 -5.75 -5.39 -14.50
C VAL A 69 -5.69 -5.79 -15.97
N ARG A 70 -6.86 -5.94 -16.57
CA ARG A 70 -7.04 -6.25 -17.99
C ARG A 70 -8.29 -5.56 -18.50
N GLY A 71 -8.29 -5.14 -19.76
CA GLY A 71 -9.48 -4.53 -20.38
C GLY A 71 -9.16 -3.85 -21.72
N PRO A 72 -10.17 -3.42 -22.47
CA PRO A 72 -10.00 -2.91 -23.82
C PRO A 72 -9.23 -1.57 -23.90
N PHE A 73 -9.12 -0.83 -22.80
CA PHE A 73 -8.35 0.41 -22.70
C PHE A 73 -7.16 0.32 -21.76
N ILE A 74 -6.85 -0.90 -21.27
CA ILE A 74 -5.62 -1.18 -20.56
C ILE A 74 -4.53 -1.51 -21.57
N THR A 75 -3.33 -0.91 -21.42
CA THR A 75 -2.24 -1.20 -22.35
C THR A 75 -1.86 -2.68 -22.34
N GLY A 76 -1.62 -3.25 -23.51
CA GLY A 76 -1.13 -4.63 -23.64
C GLY A 76 0.37 -4.70 -23.93
N SER A 77 1.03 -3.56 -24.19
CA SER A 77 2.47 -3.51 -24.50
C SER A 77 3.02 -2.09 -24.38
N TYR A 78 4.34 -1.97 -24.35
CA TYR A 78 5.03 -0.67 -24.44
C TYR A 78 5.63 -0.46 -25.83
N TYR A 79 5.63 0.81 -26.27
CA TYR A 79 6.24 1.16 -27.56
C TYR A 79 7.73 0.78 -27.60
N GLN A 80 8.15 0.07 -28.64
CA GLN A 80 9.50 -0.44 -28.88
C GLN A 80 10.06 -1.39 -27.81
N VAL A 81 9.35 -1.70 -26.75
CA VAL A 81 9.77 -2.64 -25.69
C VAL A 81 8.94 -3.92 -25.73
N GLY A 82 7.73 -3.85 -26.27
CA GLY A 82 6.79 -4.97 -26.27
C GLY A 82 6.09 -5.17 -24.94
N SER A 83 5.92 -6.42 -24.56
CA SER A 83 5.22 -6.82 -23.33
C SER A 83 6.19 -7.60 -22.41
N PRO A 84 7.08 -6.90 -21.68
CA PRO A 84 8.04 -7.56 -20.81
C PRO A 84 7.34 -8.34 -19.68
N GLU A 85 7.90 -9.52 -19.34
CA GLU A 85 7.30 -10.47 -18.38
C GLU A 85 7.17 -9.91 -16.97
N ASP A 86 8.01 -8.94 -16.60
CA ASP A 86 7.91 -8.22 -15.33
C ASP A 86 6.71 -7.26 -15.28
N LYS A 87 6.14 -6.90 -16.43
CA LYS A 87 4.98 -6.00 -16.57
C LYS A 87 3.70 -6.68 -17.00
N PHE A 88 3.81 -7.80 -17.71
CA PHE A 88 2.65 -8.52 -18.22
C PHE A 88 2.74 -10.00 -17.86
N THR A 89 1.63 -10.56 -17.44
CA THR A 89 1.52 -12.01 -17.21
C THR A 89 1.32 -12.74 -18.54
N ALA A 90 1.63 -14.02 -18.58
CA ALA A 90 1.46 -14.86 -19.78
C ALA A 90 -0.02 -14.93 -20.24
N ASP A 91 -0.98 -14.73 -19.34
CA ASP A 91 -2.41 -14.68 -19.60
C ASP A 91 -2.95 -13.26 -19.86
N GLY A 92 -2.05 -12.29 -20.11
CA GLY A 92 -2.37 -10.97 -20.66
C GLY A 92 -2.84 -9.93 -19.62
N TRP A 93 -2.48 -10.08 -18.35
CA TRP A 93 -2.75 -9.06 -17.34
C TRP A 93 -1.58 -8.09 -17.18
N LEU A 94 -1.87 -6.81 -17.07
CA LEU A 94 -0.91 -5.80 -16.67
C LEU A 94 -0.63 -5.92 -15.16
N ARG A 95 0.63 -6.06 -14.79
CA ARG A 95 1.13 -5.96 -13.42
C ARG A 95 1.32 -4.49 -13.06
N THR A 96 0.58 -4.00 -12.09
CA THR A 96 0.59 -2.57 -11.77
C THR A 96 1.72 -2.18 -10.82
N GLY A 97 2.20 -3.13 -10.03
CA GLY A 97 3.13 -2.91 -8.95
C GLY A 97 2.50 -2.24 -7.72
N ASP A 98 1.19 -2.01 -7.72
CA ASP A 98 0.44 -1.57 -6.54
C ASP A 98 -0.18 -2.79 -5.86
N VAL A 99 -0.25 -2.78 -4.53
CA VAL A 99 -0.80 -3.87 -3.71
C VAL A 99 -2.06 -3.41 -3.01
N ALA A 100 -3.06 -4.27 -3.01
CA ALA A 100 -4.36 -3.96 -2.43
C ALA A 100 -5.05 -5.20 -1.88
N SER A 101 -6.03 -4.97 -1.01
CA SER A 101 -7.12 -5.91 -0.75
C SER A 101 -8.40 -5.45 -1.46
N VAL A 102 -9.29 -6.38 -1.73
CA VAL A 102 -10.61 -6.11 -2.32
C VAL A 102 -11.67 -6.66 -1.38
N ASP A 103 -12.69 -5.87 -1.08
CA ASP A 103 -13.78 -6.35 -0.23
C ASP A 103 -14.87 -7.11 -1.01
N ASP A 104 -15.80 -7.69 -0.28
CA ASP A 104 -16.88 -8.54 -0.78
C ASP A 104 -17.82 -7.87 -1.81
N ILE A 105 -17.86 -6.54 -1.84
CA ILE A 105 -18.62 -5.77 -2.84
C ILE A 105 -17.74 -5.05 -3.86
N GLY A 106 -16.45 -5.38 -3.89
CA GLY A 106 -15.50 -4.98 -4.92
C GLY A 106 -14.75 -3.67 -4.69
N PHE A 107 -14.81 -3.09 -3.48
CA PHE A 107 -13.99 -1.91 -3.18
C PHE A 107 -12.54 -2.27 -2.97
N VAL A 108 -11.68 -1.59 -3.70
CA VAL A 108 -10.23 -1.74 -3.66
C VAL A 108 -9.63 -0.83 -2.61
N ARG A 109 -8.94 -1.40 -1.65
CA ARG A 109 -8.14 -0.68 -0.66
C ARG A 109 -6.66 -0.86 -0.99
N ILE A 110 -6.04 0.16 -1.56
CA ILE A 110 -4.61 0.16 -1.83
C ILE A 110 -3.85 0.24 -0.52
N SER A 111 -2.93 -0.69 -0.31
CA SER A 111 -2.12 -0.77 0.90
C SER A 111 -0.75 -0.13 0.67
N ASP A 112 -0.07 -0.49 -0.43
CA ASP A 112 1.29 -0.03 -0.70
C ASP A 112 1.69 -0.35 -2.16
N ARG A 113 2.94 -0.04 -2.51
CA ARG A 113 3.57 -0.57 -3.72
C ARG A 113 4.32 -1.86 -3.41
N ALA A 114 4.29 -2.81 -4.33
CA ALA A 114 4.96 -4.10 -4.16
C ALA A 114 6.47 -3.99 -3.82
N LYS A 115 7.13 -2.93 -4.32
CA LYS A 115 8.54 -2.63 -4.04
C LYS A 115 8.79 -1.97 -2.67
N ASP A 116 7.74 -1.40 -2.07
CA ASP A 116 7.83 -0.65 -0.80
C ASP A 116 7.26 -1.50 0.37
N LEU A 117 6.59 -2.63 0.05
CA LEU A 117 6.17 -3.62 1.04
C LEU A 117 7.36 -4.35 1.65
N ILE A 118 7.28 -4.57 2.94
CA ILE A 118 8.29 -5.29 3.71
C ILE A 118 7.89 -6.77 3.76
N LYS A 119 8.72 -7.64 3.19
CA LYS A 119 8.47 -9.09 3.11
C LYS A 119 9.12 -9.81 4.28
N SER A 120 8.36 -10.01 5.33
CA SER A 120 8.85 -10.59 6.58
C SER A 120 8.27 -11.99 6.81
N GLY A 121 9.11 -13.02 6.69
CA GLY A 121 8.73 -14.41 6.96
C GLY A 121 7.63 -14.98 6.06
N GLY A 122 7.52 -14.48 4.82
CA GLY A 122 6.47 -14.88 3.87
C GLY A 122 5.19 -14.06 3.97
N GLU A 123 5.11 -13.13 4.93
CA GLU A 123 3.98 -12.23 5.11
C GLU A 123 4.35 -10.81 4.68
N TRP A 124 3.35 -10.03 4.32
CA TRP A 124 3.54 -8.65 3.86
C TRP A 124 3.21 -7.66 4.97
N ILE A 125 4.10 -6.69 5.20
CA ILE A 125 3.90 -5.59 6.14
C ILE A 125 3.83 -4.30 5.32
N SER A 126 2.71 -3.55 5.45
CA SER A 126 2.56 -2.24 4.82
C SER A 126 3.42 -1.20 5.55
N SER A 127 4.37 -0.61 4.84
CA SER A 127 5.16 0.52 5.35
C SER A 127 4.28 1.73 5.62
N VAL A 128 3.34 2.01 4.71
CA VAL A 128 2.42 3.15 4.77
C VAL A 128 1.49 3.06 5.98
N ASP A 129 0.94 1.87 6.29
CA ASP A 129 0.07 1.71 7.45
C ASP A 129 0.84 1.93 8.77
N LEU A 130 2.08 1.43 8.86
CA LEU A 130 2.96 1.69 10.00
C LEU A 130 3.33 3.17 10.13
N GLU A 131 3.66 3.83 9.02
CA GLU A 131 3.96 5.27 8.98
C GLU A 131 2.77 6.11 9.45
N ASN A 132 1.56 5.81 8.95
CA ASN A 132 0.34 6.51 9.34
C ASN A 132 0.05 6.35 10.84
N ALA A 133 0.23 5.13 11.36
CA ALA A 133 0.05 4.88 12.78
C ALA A 133 1.11 5.59 13.64
N LEU A 134 2.38 5.65 13.20
CA LEU A 134 3.42 6.41 13.89
C LEU A 134 3.14 7.91 13.87
N MET A 135 2.67 8.46 12.75
CA MET A 135 2.29 9.87 12.63
C MET A 135 1.06 10.25 13.48
N ALA A 136 0.26 9.30 13.93
CA ALA A 136 -0.79 9.57 14.91
C ALA A 136 -0.26 9.86 16.32
N HIS A 137 1.04 9.60 16.61
CA HIS A 137 1.66 9.95 17.88
C HIS A 137 1.84 11.46 18.02
N PRO A 138 1.45 12.11 19.15
CA PRO A 138 1.50 13.56 19.30
C PRO A 138 2.87 14.19 19.05
N ALA A 139 3.95 13.50 19.43
CA ALA A 139 5.33 13.99 19.29
C ALA A 139 5.91 13.81 17.87
N VAL A 140 5.31 12.97 17.03
CA VAL A 140 5.84 12.66 15.69
C VAL A 140 5.41 13.74 14.70
N ALA A 141 6.35 14.27 13.94
CA ALA A 141 6.09 15.19 12.83
C ALA A 141 6.00 14.42 11.50
N GLU A 142 6.96 13.51 11.26
CA GLU A 142 7.03 12.69 10.07
C GLU A 142 7.55 11.29 10.46
N ALA A 143 7.12 10.28 9.71
CA ALA A 143 7.66 8.93 9.82
C ALA A 143 7.86 8.33 8.43
N ALA A 144 8.89 7.50 8.28
CA ALA A 144 9.10 6.63 7.15
C ALA A 144 9.48 5.24 7.66
N VAL A 145 8.94 4.21 7.04
CA VAL A 145 9.27 2.81 7.37
C VAL A 145 9.82 2.14 6.13
N ILE A 146 10.99 1.54 6.26
CA ILE A 146 11.68 0.87 5.16
C ILE A 146 12.00 -0.58 5.51
N ALA A 147 12.11 -1.42 4.49
CA ALA A 147 12.63 -2.77 4.64
C ALA A 147 14.15 -2.73 4.86
N ILE A 148 14.63 -3.46 5.87
CA ILE A 148 16.04 -3.80 6.02
C ILE A 148 16.22 -5.31 5.93
N PRO A 149 17.31 -5.79 5.32
CA PRO A 149 17.59 -7.23 5.25
C PRO A 149 17.69 -7.86 6.64
N ASP A 150 17.15 -9.07 6.78
CA ASP A 150 17.20 -9.88 7.99
C ASP A 150 17.48 -11.34 7.63
N GLU A 151 18.44 -11.97 8.31
CA GLU A 151 18.86 -13.35 8.01
C GLU A 151 17.75 -14.39 8.24
N LYS A 152 16.86 -14.14 9.20
CA LYS A 152 15.80 -15.07 9.58
C LYS A 152 14.49 -14.82 8.87
N TRP A 153 14.15 -13.57 8.67
CA TRP A 153 12.83 -13.14 8.19
C TRP A 153 12.84 -12.58 6.77
N SER A 154 14.00 -12.60 6.08
CA SER A 154 14.24 -11.95 4.81
C SER A 154 14.34 -10.44 4.94
N GLU A 155 13.31 -9.81 5.47
CA GLU A 155 13.26 -8.37 5.73
C GLU A 155 12.58 -8.08 7.07
N ARG A 156 12.98 -6.95 7.67
CA ARG A 156 12.32 -6.40 8.86
C ARG A 156 12.08 -4.90 8.69
N PRO A 157 11.00 -4.36 9.30
CA PRO A 157 10.74 -2.92 9.27
C PRO A 157 11.75 -2.15 10.14
N LEU A 158 12.34 -1.11 9.56
CA LEU A 158 13.06 -0.04 10.24
C LEU A 158 12.23 1.22 10.19
N ALA A 159 11.91 1.82 11.34
CA ALA A 159 11.18 3.08 11.41
C ALA A 159 12.14 4.26 11.56
N CYS A 160 12.11 5.21 10.62
CA CYS A 160 12.77 6.50 10.69
C CYS A 160 11.75 7.55 11.13
N VAL A 161 12.02 8.26 12.22
CA VAL A 161 11.06 9.17 12.84
C VAL A 161 11.66 10.55 13.01
N ALA A 162 10.96 11.58 12.51
CA ALA A 162 11.24 12.97 12.81
C ALA A 162 10.25 13.49 13.86
N PHE A 163 10.74 14.07 14.93
CA PHE A 163 9.91 14.61 16.01
C PHE A 163 9.60 16.09 15.80
N LYS A 164 8.48 16.54 16.36
CA LYS A 164 8.14 17.96 16.45
C LYS A 164 9.18 18.70 17.33
N PRO A 165 9.42 20.00 17.10
CA PRO A 165 10.37 20.76 17.89
C PRO A 165 10.15 20.60 19.40
N GLY A 166 11.21 20.23 20.12
CA GLY A 166 11.20 20.05 21.57
C GLY A 166 10.43 18.82 22.07
N GLN A 167 10.01 17.92 21.19
CA GLN A 167 9.31 16.69 21.55
C GLN A 167 10.18 15.47 21.25
N SER A 168 9.88 14.36 21.92
CA SER A 168 10.52 13.06 21.71
C SER A 168 9.57 11.95 22.17
N ALA A 169 9.83 10.74 21.72
CA ALA A 169 9.19 9.51 22.22
C ALA A 169 10.21 8.38 22.20
N THR A 170 10.05 7.45 23.10
CA THR A 170 10.88 6.25 23.17
C THR A 170 10.38 5.19 22.18
N PRO A 171 11.23 4.26 21.70
CA PRO A 171 10.79 3.10 20.92
C PRO A 171 9.67 2.29 21.60
N GLN A 172 9.68 2.22 22.92
CA GLN A 172 8.66 1.51 23.71
C GLN A 172 7.28 2.20 23.62
N GLU A 173 7.24 3.53 23.68
CA GLU A 173 6.00 4.30 23.54
C GLU A 173 5.44 4.18 22.11
N LEU A 174 6.30 4.27 21.10
CA LEU A 174 5.90 4.09 19.70
C LEU A 174 5.38 2.67 19.45
N ASN A 175 6.08 1.64 19.96
CA ASN A 175 5.62 0.25 19.87
C ASN A 175 4.29 0.03 20.60
N ALA A 176 4.08 0.65 21.77
CA ALA A 176 2.81 0.55 22.50
C ALA A 176 1.63 1.16 21.70
N LEU A 177 1.90 2.20 20.91
CA LEU A 177 0.90 2.76 19.99
C LEU A 177 0.60 1.79 18.86
N LEU A 178 1.62 1.27 18.19
CA LEU A 178 1.49 0.34 17.05
C LEU A 178 0.80 -0.96 17.44
N GLN A 179 1.07 -1.50 18.64
CA GLN A 179 0.45 -2.75 19.16
C GLN A 179 -1.08 -2.70 19.25
N LYS A 180 -1.69 -1.52 19.19
CA LYS A 180 -3.15 -1.38 19.17
C LYS A 180 -3.77 -1.81 17.82
N HIS A 181 -2.97 -1.80 16.76
CA HIS A 181 -3.44 -2.01 15.39
C HIS A 181 -2.68 -3.11 14.63
N PHE A 182 -1.47 -3.47 15.09
CA PHE A 182 -0.58 -4.39 14.40
C PHE A 182 -0.18 -5.56 15.31
N ALA A 183 0.00 -6.74 14.71
CA ALA A 183 0.54 -7.90 15.39
C ALA A 183 2.03 -7.66 15.75
N LYS A 184 2.49 -8.31 16.82
CA LYS A 184 3.86 -8.13 17.34
C LYS A 184 4.95 -8.36 16.28
N TRP A 185 4.75 -9.28 15.36
CA TRP A 185 5.72 -9.60 14.30
C TRP A 185 5.81 -8.52 13.22
N GLN A 186 4.81 -7.63 13.09
CA GLN A 186 4.78 -6.53 12.13
C GLN A 186 5.51 -5.29 12.65
N LEU A 187 5.83 -5.22 13.95
CA LEU A 187 6.38 -4.02 14.56
C LEU A 187 7.85 -3.81 14.18
N PRO A 188 8.28 -2.54 14.01
CA PRO A 188 9.70 -2.22 13.92
C PRO A 188 10.45 -2.65 15.18
N GLU A 189 11.57 -3.33 14.99
CA GLU A 189 12.49 -3.66 16.07
C GLU A 189 13.54 -2.56 16.26
N ARG A 190 13.74 -1.75 15.22
CA ARG A 190 14.72 -0.68 15.18
C ARG A 190 14.07 0.65 14.81
N TYR A 191 14.48 1.70 15.51
CA TYR A 191 14.05 3.09 15.31
C TYR A 191 15.27 3.98 15.11
N GLU A 192 15.22 4.83 14.08
CA GLU A 192 16.20 5.89 13.83
C GLU A 192 15.53 7.25 13.93
N VAL A 193 16.15 8.16 14.68
CA VAL A 193 15.70 9.55 14.77
C VAL A 193 16.41 10.36 13.70
N ILE A 194 15.63 11.03 12.86
CA ILE A 194 16.12 11.84 11.76
C ILE A 194 15.58 13.27 11.85
N ASP A 195 16.26 14.24 11.25
CA ASP A 195 15.81 15.64 11.23
C ASP A 195 14.57 15.84 10.36
N ALA A 196 14.52 15.18 9.22
CA ALA A 196 13.39 15.19 8.28
C ALA A 196 13.41 13.94 7.39
N VAL A 197 12.24 13.52 6.91
CA VAL A 197 12.15 12.43 5.93
C VAL A 197 12.61 12.96 4.56
N PRO A 198 13.62 12.33 3.91
CA PRO A 198 14.06 12.71 2.57
C PRO A 198 12.90 12.66 1.56
N ARG A 199 12.77 13.70 0.73
CA ARG A 199 11.72 13.79 -0.29
C ARG A 199 12.35 13.94 -1.67
N THR A 200 11.81 13.22 -2.66
CA THR A 200 12.15 13.47 -4.06
C THR A 200 11.45 14.73 -4.56
N SER A 201 11.98 15.35 -5.61
CA SER A 201 11.39 16.53 -6.24
C SER A 201 9.95 16.34 -6.76
N SER A 202 9.47 15.11 -6.80
CA SER A 202 8.10 14.72 -7.20
C SER A 202 7.18 14.36 -6.04
N SER A 203 7.41 14.88 -4.84
CA SER A 203 6.62 14.64 -3.61
C SER A 203 6.57 13.17 -3.11
N ARG A 204 7.40 12.29 -3.63
CA ARG A 204 7.54 10.91 -3.14
C ARG A 204 8.80 10.75 -2.32
N ARG A 205 8.70 9.98 -1.22
CA ARG A 205 9.83 9.59 -0.38
C ARG A 205 10.83 8.76 -1.19
N SER A 206 12.13 9.03 -1.05
CA SER A 206 13.18 8.19 -1.65
C SER A 206 13.49 7.03 -0.70
N PRO A 207 13.31 5.78 -1.09
CA PRO A 207 13.91 4.68 -0.37
C PRO A 207 15.42 4.69 -0.69
N GLY A 208 16.28 4.84 0.32
CA GLY A 208 17.70 4.56 0.16
C GLY A 208 18.75 5.52 0.73
N GLU A 209 18.38 6.64 1.34
CA GLU A 209 19.36 7.44 2.07
C GLU A 209 19.18 7.28 3.59
N VAL A 210 19.76 6.22 4.11
CA VAL A 210 20.03 6.11 5.56
C VAL A 210 21.40 6.73 5.78
N PRO A 211 21.59 7.70 6.70
CA PRO A 211 22.92 8.18 7.06
C PRO A 211 23.77 7.02 7.58
N SER A 212 24.98 6.94 7.10
CA SER A 212 26.02 6.01 7.51
C SER A 212 26.46 6.23 8.96
#